data_a0a1e6fb979af3e62bc836d4d5dfef4f
#
_entry.id   a0a1e6fb979af3e62bc836d4d5dfef4f
#
_cell.length_a   1.000
_cell.length_b   1.000
_cell.length_c   1.000
_cell.angle_alpha   90.00
_cell.angle_beta   90.00
_cell.angle_gamma   90.00
#
_symmetry.space_group_name_H-M   'P 1'
#
loop_
_entity.id
_entity.type
_entity.pdbx_description
1 polymer ?
#
loop_
_entity_poly.entity_id
_entity_poly.type
_entity_poly.pdbx_seq_one_letter_code
_entity_poly.pdbx_strand_id
1 'polypeptide(L)'
;KEIASVEFQATKKDFEGDITVVIFALLRTIKGNPAAIGEQIGTYLKENIDVVDDFNVVKGFLNLVISDEYYLNFFNNIKNDLTYGFVHDLDNKAVMVEYSSPNTNKPLHLGHVRNVLLGYSVAEILKASGKKVYKTQIINDRGIHICKSMLIWKRYGNGETPETANLKGDKLVGNYYVKF
;
A
#
# COMPACT_ATOMS: atom_id res chain seq x y z
N LYS A 1 -29.87 -30.96 0.38
CA LYS A 1 -29.21 -30.23 -0.72
C LYS A 1 -28.14 -29.37 -0.11
N GLU A 2 -26.89 -29.55 -0.49
CA GLU A 2 -25.78 -28.69 -0.05
C GLU A 2 -25.95 -27.28 -0.64
N ILE A 3 -25.72 -26.26 0.19
CA ILE A 3 -25.65 -24.86 -0.24
C ILE A 3 -24.23 -24.68 -0.78
N ALA A 4 -24.09 -24.51 -2.09
CA ALA A 4 -22.80 -24.41 -2.75
C ALA A 4 -22.00 -23.14 -2.39
N SER A 5 -22.69 -22.04 -2.05
CA SER A 5 -22.06 -20.78 -1.62
C SER A 5 -23.08 -19.88 -0.91
N VAL A 6 -22.62 -19.13 0.06
CA VAL A 6 -23.34 -18.01 0.70
C VAL A 6 -22.68 -16.72 0.25
N GLU A 7 -23.48 -15.76 -0.20
CA GLU A 7 -22.97 -14.46 -0.64
C GLU A 7 -22.97 -13.47 0.53
N PHE A 8 -21.79 -12.91 0.80
CA PHE A 8 -21.57 -11.88 1.82
C PHE A 8 -21.18 -10.57 1.18
N GLN A 9 -21.64 -9.47 1.76
CA GLN A 9 -21.23 -8.12 1.38
C GLN A 9 -21.19 -7.20 2.60
N ALA A 10 -20.51 -6.07 2.50
CA ALA A 10 -20.55 -5.04 3.53
C ALA A 10 -21.99 -4.47 3.64
N THR A 11 -22.46 -4.26 4.88
CA THR A 11 -23.75 -3.64 5.11
C THR A 11 -23.77 -2.20 4.57
N LYS A 12 -24.86 -1.81 3.89
CA LYS A 12 -25.01 -0.44 3.39
C LYS A 12 -25.14 0.53 4.56
N LYS A 13 -24.57 1.74 4.41
CA LYS A 13 -24.53 2.77 5.46
C LYS A 13 -25.88 3.19 6.03
N ASP A 14 -26.96 2.96 5.31
CA ASP A 14 -28.32 3.30 5.73
C ASP A 14 -28.95 2.25 6.64
N PHE A 15 -28.27 1.13 6.86
CA PHE A 15 -28.76 0.02 7.67
C PHE A 15 -27.76 -0.29 8.79
N GLU A 16 -28.27 -0.68 9.93
CA GLU A 16 -27.49 -1.17 11.05
C GLU A 16 -26.92 -2.56 10.72
N GLY A 17 -25.65 -2.79 11.04
CA GLY A 17 -24.92 -4.04 10.83
C GLY A 17 -23.58 -3.84 10.15
N ASP A 18 -22.74 -4.87 10.23
CA ASP A 18 -21.40 -4.91 9.67
C ASP A 18 -21.31 -5.74 8.40
N ILE A 19 -21.99 -6.90 8.42
CA ILE A 19 -21.97 -7.88 7.34
C ILE A 19 -23.39 -8.20 6.91
N THR A 20 -23.65 -8.18 5.61
CA THR A 20 -24.93 -8.56 5.01
C THR A 20 -24.82 -9.91 4.32
N VAL A 21 -25.71 -10.83 4.69
CA VAL A 21 -25.95 -12.08 3.97
C VAL A 21 -27.07 -11.90 2.97
N VAL A 22 -26.81 -12.25 1.69
CA VAL A 22 -27.80 -12.12 0.62
C VAL A 22 -28.71 -13.35 0.60
N ILE A 23 -29.89 -13.24 1.21
CA ILE A 23 -30.85 -14.36 1.32
C ILE A 23 -31.39 -14.81 -0.03
N PHE A 24 -31.49 -13.91 -1.01
CA PHE A 24 -31.97 -14.27 -2.35
C PHE A 24 -31.13 -15.36 -3.03
N ALA A 25 -29.84 -15.41 -2.78
CA ALA A 25 -28.97 -16.47 -3.31
C ALA A 25 -29.39 -17.86 -2.76
N LEU A 26 -29.86 -17.93 -1.53
CA LEU A 26 -30.32 -19.16 -0.86
C LEU A 26 -31.65 -19.69 -1.39
N LEU A 27 -32.49 -18.83 -1.96
CA LEU A 27 -33.80 -19.22 -2.50
C LEU A 27 -33.75 -20.21 -3.67
N ARG A 28 -32.58 -20.33 -4.28
CA ARG A 28 -32.34 -21.38 -5.30
C ARG A 28 -32.41 -22.79 -4.70
N THR A 29 -32.10 -22.91 -3.41
CA THR A 29 -32.04 -24.17 -2.68
C THR A 29 -33.13 -24.33 -1.66
N ILE A 30 -33.50 -23.24 -0.96
CA ILE A 30 -34.51 -23.19 0.09
C ILE A 30 -35.73 -22.44 -0.45
N LYS A 31 -36.92 -23.10 -0.48
CA LYS A 31 -38.16 -22.45 -0.89
C LYS A 31 -38.79 -21.73 0.32
N GLY A 32 -39.17 -20.48 0.15
CA GLY A 32 -39.86 -19.74 1.21
C GLY A 32 -39.83 -18.24 1.01
N ASN A 33 -40.33 -17.51 1.98
CA ASN A 33 -40.26 -16.05 2.02
C ASN A 33 -38.87 -15.61 2.45
N PRO A 34 -38.17 -14.76 1.67
CA PRO A 34 -36.81 -14.30 2.00
C PRO A 34 -36.70 -13.67 3.38
N ALA A 35 -37.70 -12.88 3.80
CA ALA A 35 -37.69 -12.24 5.11
C ALA A 35 -37.78 -13.28 6.25
N ALA A 36 -38.71 -14.24 6.13
CA ALA A 36 -38.88 -15.30 7.13
C ALA A 36 -37.62 -16.20 7.24
N ILE A 37 -36.99 -16.50 6.10
CA ILE A 37 -35.74 -17.27 6.07
C ILE A 37 -34.60 -16.46 6.73
N GLY A 38 -34.52 -15.16 6.45
CA GLY A 38 -33.55 -14.26 7.07
C GLY A 38 -33.71 -14.20 8.58
N GLU A 39 -34.94 -14.05 9.07
CA GLU A 39 -35.25 -14.05 10.51
C GLU A 39 -34.87 -15.38 11.19
N GLN A 40 -35.17 -16.51 10.60
CA GLN A 40 -34.80 -17.82 11.15
C GLN A 40 -33.29 -18.00 11.22
N ILE A 41 -32.55 -17.61 10.17
CA ILE A 41 -31.10 -17.68 10.14
C ILE A 41 -30.49 -16.69 11.14
N GLY A 42 -30.97 -15.44 11.19
CA GLY A 42 -30.49 -14.42 12.09
C GLY A 42 -30.69 -14.81 13.56
N THR A 43 -31.86 -15.32 13.91
CA THR A 43 -32.14 -15.82 15.26
C THR A 43 -31.20 -16.96 15.63
N TYR A 44 -31.03 -17.94 14.73
CA TYR A 44 -30.10 -19.05 14.99
C TYR A 44 -28.66 -18.59 15.19
N LEU A 45 -28.21 -17.65 14.35
CA LEU A 45 -26.83 -17.11 14.46
C LEU A 45 -26.65 -16.33 15.77
N LYS A 46 -27.59 -15.50 16.15
CA LYS A 46 -27.54 -14.73 17.42
C LYS A 46 -27.55 -15.63 18.65
N GLU A 47 -28.28 -16.76 18.62
CA GLU A 47 -28.37 -17.68 19.74
C GLU A 47 -27.18 -18.66 19.84
N ASN A 48 -26.46 -18.92 18.75
CA ASN A 48 -25.45 -19.99 18.69
C ASN A 48 -24.06 -19.52 18.31
N ILE A 49 -23.85 -18.24 17.96
CA ILE A 49 -22.58 -17.69 17.51
C ILE A 49 -22.25 -16.44 18.32
N ASP A 50 -21.38 -16.55 19.29
CA ASP A 50 -20.99 -15.47 20.24
C ASP A 50 -20.51 -14.17 19.57
N VAL A 51 -20.06 -14.27 18.32
CA VAL A 51 -19.61 -13.11 17.52
C VAL A 51 -20.76 -12.26 17.02
N VAL A 52 -21.98 -12.81 16.92
CA VAL A 52 -23.17 -12.10 16.44
C VAL A 52 -23.95 -11.53 17.61
N ASP A 53 -23.88 -10.21 17.77
CA ASP A 53 -24.56 -9.50 18.87
C ASP A 53 -26.06 -9.28 18.55
N ASP A 54 -26.34 -8.82 17.32
CA ASP A 54 -27.70 -8.59 16.84
C ASP A 54 -27.83 -8.77 15.33
N PHE A 55 -29.03 -8.70 14.81
CA PHE A 55 -29.29 -8.72 13.38
C PHE A 55 -30.58 -7.96 13.03
N ASN A 56 -30.71 -7.59 11.76
CA ASN A 56 -31.96 -7.14 11.18
C ASN A 56 -32.15 -7.68 9.75
N VAL A 57 -33.39 -7.80 9.32
CA VAL A 57 -33.72 -8.27 7.98
C VAL A 57 -34.46 -7.18 7.20
N VAL A 58 -33.84 -6.71 6.12
CA VAL A 58 -34.40 -5.66 5.28
C VAL A 58 -34.50 -6.15 3.83
N LYS A 59 -35.73 -6.32 3.31
CA LYS A 59 -35.97 -6.68 1.91
C LYS A 59 -35.20 -7.90 1.43
N GLY A 60 -35.01 -8.94 2.27
CA GLY A 60 -34.29 -10.16 1.94
C GLY A 60 -32.76 -10.06 2.07
N PHE A 61 -32.27 -9.05 2.75
CA PHE A 61 -30.89 -8.90 3.19
C PHE A 61 -30.84 -9.08 4.71
N LEU A 62 -30.09 -10.06 5.17
CA LEU A 62 -29.84 -10.28 6.60
C LEU A 62 -28.56 -9.54 6.97
N ASN A 63 -28.70 -8.46 7.75
CA ASN A 63 -27.59 -7.67 8.23
C ASN A 63 -27.24 -8.14 9.65
N LEU A 64 -25.99 -8.53 9.86
CA LEU A 64 -25.47 -9.01 11.13
C LEU A 64 -24.69 -7.89 11.81
N VAL A 65 -24.92 -7.71 13.09
CA VAL A 65 -24.14 -6.83 13.97
C VAL A 65 -23.11 -7.70 14.68
N ILE A 66 -21.83 -7.37 14.49
CA ILE A 66 -20.72 -8.10 15.09
C ILE A 66 -20.40 -7.46 16.44
N SER A 67 -20.16 -8.28 17.46
CA SER A 67 -19.91 -7.80 18.83
C SER A 67 -18.64 -6.95 18.92
N ASP A 68 -18.70 -5.90 19.73
CA ASP A 68 -17.54 -5.05 20.06
C ASP A 68 -16.39 -5.88 20.67
N GLU A 69 -16.72 -6.92 21.41
CA GLU A 69 -15.72 -7.82 22.00
C GLU A 69 -14.89 -8.54 20.93
N TYR A 70 -15.51 -8.96 19.84
CA TYR A 70 -14.79 -9.55 18.73
C TYR A 70 -13.76 -8.57 18.14
N TYR A 71 -14.16 -7.33 17.88
CA TYR A 71 -13.27 -6.31 17.33
C TYR A 71 -12.14 -5.94 18.29
N LEU A 72 -12.43 -5.83 19.58
CA LEU A 72 -11.42 -5.57 20.61
C LEU A 72 -10.42 -6.72 20.72
N ASN A 73 -10.89 -7.96 20.69
CA ASN A 73 -10.03 -9.13 20.74
C ASN A 73 -9.17 -9.23 19.47
N PHE A 74 -9.76 -9.01 18.30
CA PHE A 74 -9.03 -8.96 17.05
C PHE A 74 -7.94 -7.88 17.07
N PHE A 75 -8.28 -6.65 17.47
CA PHE A 75 -7.31 -5.56 17.61
C PHE A 75 -6.19 -5.91 18.59
N ASN A 76 -6.53 -6.46 19.76
CA ASN A 76 -5.54 -6.84 20.76
C ASN A 76 -4.56 -7.90 20.26
N ASN A 77 -5.01 -8.80 19.39
CA ASN A 77 -4.17 -9.82 18.80
C ASN A 77 -3.19 -9.28 17.74
N ILE A 78 -3.60 -8.23 17.02
CA ILE A 78 -2.79 -7.70 15.90
C ILE A 78 -2.02 -6.43 16.22
N LYS A 79 -2.38 -5.67 17.27
CA LYS A 79 -1.81 -4.34 17.55
C LYS A 79 -0.28 -4.29 17.71
N ASN A 80 0.34 -5.41 18.04
CA ASN A 80 1.79 -5.53 18.18
C ASN A 80 2.46 -6.25 17.01
N ASP A 81 1.70 -6.70 16.02
CA ASP A 81 2.22 -7.35 14.82
C ASP A 81 2.58 -6.28 13.77
N LEU A 82 3.87 -5.95 13.70
CA LEU A 82 4.40 -4.99 12.72
C LEU A 82 4.33 -5.47 11.27
N THR A 83 3.98 -6.73 11.07
CA THR A 83 3.86 -7.36 9.74
C THR A 83 2.41 -7.70 9.39
N TYR A 84 1.45 -7.27 10.21
CA TYR A 84 0.04 -7.49 9.92
C TYR A 84 -0.35 -6.98 8.52
N GLY A 85 -0.95 -7.85 7.74
CA GLY A 85 -1.31 -7.57 6.35
C GLY A 85 -0.19 -7.81 5.33
N PHE A 86 1.01 -8.19 5.76
CA PHE A 86 2.07 -8.58 4.83
C PHE A 86 1.80 -9.98 4.28
N VAL A 87 2.13 -10.17 3.01
CA VAL A 87 2.11 -11.50 2.37
C VAL A 87 3.43 -12.20 2.66
N HIS A 88 3.37 -13.32 3.36
CA HIS A 88 4.56 -14.10 3.75
C HIS A 88 4.99 -15.11 2.68
N ASP A 89 4.09 -15.52 1.79
CA ASP A 89 4.42 -16.39 0.66
C ASP A 89 5.10 -15.56 -0.43
N LEU A 90 6.39 -15.81 -0.61
CA LEU A 90 7.18 -15.09 -1.60
C LEU A 90 6.80 -15.53 -3.01
N ASP A 91 6.37 -14.62 -3.84
CA ASP A 91 6.35 -14.79 -5.29
C ASP A 91 7.80 -14.85 -5.78
N ASN A 92 8.16 -15.92 -6.51
CA ASN A 92 9.50 -16.11 -7.05
C ASN A 92 9.90 -15.07 -8.12
N LYS A 93 8.97 -14.18 -8.50
CA LYS A 93 9.25 -13.08 -9.43
C LYS A 93 9.93 -11.93 -8.71
N ALA A 94 11.17 -11.66 -9.12
CA ALA A 94 11.90 -10.51 -8.64
C ALA A 94 11.42 -9.22 -9.32
N VAL A 95 11.31 -8.14 -8.56
CA VAL A 95 10.99 -6.80 -9.02
C VAL A 95 12.16 -5.89 -8.71
N MET A 96 12.61 -5.13 -9.70
CA MET A 96 13.64 -4.10 -9.52
C MET A 96 12.96 -2.74 -9.45
N VAL A 97 13.27 -1.96 -8.41
CA VAL A 97 12.78 -0.59 -8.24
C VAL A 97 13.99 0.33 -8.29
N GLU A 98 14.12 1.05 -9.38
CA GLU A 98 15.16 2.07 -9.55
C GLU A 98 14.64 3.41 -9.02
N TYR A 99 15.42 4.00 -8.14
CA TYR A 99 15.17 5.35 -7.62
C TYR A 99 16.46 5.95 -7.08
N SER A 100 16.42 7.24 -6.72
CA SER A 100 17.60 7.95 -6.20
C SER A 100 18.75 8.02 -7.21
N SER A 101 18.44 8.28 -8.50
CA SER A 101 19.39 8.39 -9.62
C SER A 101 19.51 9.86 -10.13
N PRO A 102 19.86 10.86 -9.28
CA PRO A 102 20.00 12.23 -9.72
C PRO A 102 21.26 12.42 -10.57
N ASN A 103 21.28 13.47 -11.40
CA ASN A 103 22.50 13.90 -12.07
C ASN A 103 23.51 14.39 -11.04
N THR A 104 24.77 13.93 -11.13
CA THR A 104 25.84 14.24 -10.17
C THR A 104 26.38 15.68 -10.28
N ASN A 105 26.05 16.40 -11.34
CA ASN A 105 26.52 17.75 -11.62
C ASN A 105 25.57 18.86 -11.14
N LYS A 106 24.62 18.55 -10.26
CA LYS A 106 23.66 19.52 -9.72
C LYS A 106 23.40 19.26 -8.24
N PRO A 107 23.23 20.32 -7.44
CA PRO A 107 22.76 20.18 -6.07
C PRO A 107 21.39 19.51 -5.99
N LEU A 108 21.17 18.74 -4.95
CA LEU A 108 19.87 18.11 -4.69
C LEU A 108 18.86 19.18 -4.26
N HIS A 109 17.60 18.96 -4.62
CA HIS A 109 16.47 19.79 -4.23
C HIS A 109 15.27 18.93 -3.83
N LEU A 110 14.20 19.55 -3.33
CA LEU A 110 13.01 18.86 -2.81
C LEU A 110 12.40 17.84 -3.80
N GLY A 111 12.52 18.10 -5.12
CA GLY A 111 12.06 17.13 -6.13
C GLY A 111 12.83 15.81 -6.08
N HIS A 112 14.13 15.84 -5.79
CA HIS A 112 14.93 14.63 -5.62
C HIS A 112 14.53 13.89 -4.33
N VAL A 113 14.31 14.61 -3.22
CA VAL A 113 13.84 14.02 -1.96
C VAL A 113 12.49 13.31 -2.17
N ARG A 114 11.56 13.98 -2.85
CA ARG A 114 10.26 13.38 -3.22
C ARG A 114 10.45 12.06 -3.98
N ASN A 115 11.30 12.04 -5.00
CA ASN A 115 11.52 10.85 -5.80
C ASN A 115 12.15 9.70 -4.99
N VAL A 116 13.06 10.03 -4.07
CA VAL A 116 13.65 9.04 -3.16
C VAL A 116 12.58 8.43 -2.25
N LEU A 117 11.75 9.25 -1.63
CA LEU A 117 10.67 8.79 -0.75
C LEU A 117 9.63 7.96 -1.51
N LEU A 118 9.24 8.39 -2.71
CA LEU A 118 8.30 7.62 -3.55
C LEU A 118 8.87 6.26 -3.94
N GLY A 119 10.11 6.23 -4.43
CA GLY A 119 10.75 4.98 -4.82
C GLY A 119 10.92 4.01 -3.65
N TYR A 120 11.33 4.53 -2.49
CA TYR A 120 11.43 3.76 -1.26
C TYR A 120 10.06 3.18 -0.86
N SER A 121 9.01 4.01 -0.83
CA SER A 121 7.66 3.58 -0.45
C SER A 121 7.11 2.51 -1.38
N VAL A 122 7.29 2.67 -2.70
CA VAL A 122 6.88 1.66 -3.68
C VAL A 122 7.62 0.34 -3.46
N ALA A 123 8.94 0.40 -3.21
CA ALA A 123 9.73 -0.79 -2.94
C ALA A 123 9.26 -1.53 -1.67
N GLU A 124 8.94 -0.80 -0.59
CA GLU A 124 8.45 -1.41 0.65
C GLU A 124 7.03 -1.99 0.49
N ILE A 125 6.13 -1.33 -0.24
CA ILE A 125 4.78 -1.87 -0.53
C ILE A 125 4.89 -3.17 -1.35
N LEU A 126 5.72 -3.20 -2.37
CA LEU A 126 5.95 -4.40 -3.16
C LEU A 126 6.56 -5.53 -2.32
N LYS A 127 7.48 -5.21 -1.42
CA LYS A 127 8.04 -6.18 -0.47
C LYS A 127 6.98 -6.72 0.48
N ALA A 128 6.14 -5.84 1.04
CA ALA A 128 5.03 -6.24 1.91
C ALA A 128 3.99 -7.11 1.18
N SER A 129 3.84 -6.94 -0.14
CA SER A 129 2.97 -7.79 -0.98
C SER A 129 3.60 -9.13 -1.38
N GLY A 130 4.71 -9.55 -0.74
CA GLY A 130 5.36 -10.85 -0.99
C GLY A 130 6.28 -10.88 -2.21
N LYS A 131 6.67 -9.72 -2.77
CA LYS A 131 7.62 -9.69 -3.88
C LYS A 131 9.06 -9.68 -3.39
N LYS A 132 9.96 -10.36 -4.13
CA LYS A 132 11.39 -10.18 -3.95
C LYS A 132 11.81 -8.88 -4.61
N VAL A 133 12.17 -7.87 -3.80
CA VAL A 133 12.46 -6.51 -4.30
C VAL A 133 13.94 -6.21 -4.25
N TYR A 134 14.49 -5.75 -5.37
CA TYR A 134 15.83 -5.17 -5.47
C TYR A 134 15.72 -3.66 -5.62
N LYS A 135 16.29 -2.92 -4.67
CA LYS A 135 16.42 -1.47 -4.74
C LYS A 135 17.71 -1.13 -5.47
N THR A 136 17.62 -0.37 -6.54
CA THR A 136 18.76 -0.03 -7.40
C THR A 136 18.83 1.46 -7.64
N GLN A 137 20.02 1.94 -7.96
CA GLN A 137 20.23 3.31 -8.42
C GLN A 137 21.27 3.33 -9.54
N ILE A 138 21.21 4.35 -10.40
CA ILE A 138 22.21 4.63 -11.40
C ILE A 138 23.03 5.83 -10.93
N ILE A 139 24.34 5.68 -10.90
CA ILE A 139 25.25 6.81 -10.71
C ILE A 139 25.40 7.50 -12.06
N ASN A 140 24.74 8.64 -12.20
CA ASN A 140 24.68 9.36 -13.48
C ASN A 140 25.81 10.38 -13.57
N ASP A 141 27.03 9.88 -13.77
CA ASP A 141 28.27 10.64 -13.85
C ASP A 141 28.81 10.77 -15.29
N ARG A 142 28.06 10.28 -16.28
CA ARG A 142 28.44 10.32 -17.70
C ARG A 142 27.29 10.90 -18.53
N GLY A 143 27.62 11.80 -19.44
CA GLY A 143 26.64 12.38 -20.36
C GLY A 143 26.98 13.83 -20.72
N ILE A 144 26.21 14.42 -21.63
CA ILE A 144 26.45 15.78 -22.16
C ILE A 144 26.50 16.86 -21.07
N HIS A 145 25.66 16.74 -20.06
CA HIS A 145 25.60 17.73 -18.95
C HIS A 145 26.87 17.65 -18.07
N ILE A 146 27.38 16.47 -17.84
CA ILE A 146 28.63 16.27 -17.11
C ILE A 146 29.79 16.81 -17.94
N CYS A 147 29.85 16.49 -19.22
CA CYS A 147 30.87 17.02 -20.14
C CYS A 147 30.88 18.55 -20.18
N LYS A 148 29.71 19.19 -20.13
CA LYS A 148 29.60 20.67 -20.08
C LYS A 148 30.26 21.23 -18.82
N SER A 149 29.97 20.70 -17.65
CA SER A 149 30.62 21.11 -16.39
C SER A 149 32.13 20.89 -16.44
N MET A 150 32.58 19.73 -16.90
CA MET A 150 34.01 19.41 -17.01
C MET A 150 34.74 20.33 -17.97
N LEU A 151 34.14 20.65 -19.12
CA LEU A 151 34.74 21.54 -20.11
C LEU A 151 34.97 22.94 -19.55
N ILE A 152 33.98 23.48 -18.85
CA ILE A 152 34.09 24.83 -18.26
C ILE A 152 35.07 24.83 -17.10
N TRP A 153 35.05 23.82 -16.24
CA TRP A 153 36.05 23.69 -15.17
C TRP A 153 37.48 23.59 -15.77
N LYS A 154 37.67 22.79 -16.79
CA LYS A 154 38.99 22.67 -17.46
C LYS A 154 39.47 23.98 -18.06
N ARG A 155 38.55 24.80 -18.62
CA ARG A 155 38.90 26.06 -19.29
C ARG A 155 39.11 27.23 -18.30
N TYR A 156 38.37 27.26 -17.22
CA TYR A 156 38.27 28.44 -16.37
C TYR A 156 38.44 28.15 -14.88
N GLY A 157 38.61 26.90 -14.47
CA GLY A 157 38.71 26.53 -13.05
C GLY A 157 40.10 26.67 -12.46
N ASN A 158 41.13 26.80 -13.30
CA ASN A 158 42.53 26.97 -12.84
C ASN A 158 42.98 25.99 -11.74
N GLY A 159 42.44 24.76 -11.76
CA GLY A 159 42.72 23.74 -10.74
C GLY A 159 41.93 23.88 -9.44
N GLU A 160 40.87 24.73 -9.43
CA GLU A 160 39.98 24.86 -8.27
C GLU A 160 39.38 23.51 -7.87
N THR A 161 39.41 23.22 -6.57
CA THR A 161 38.83 22.01 -5.97
C THR A 161 37.73 22.41 -4.95
N PRO A 162 36.89 21.47 -4.50
CA PRO A 162 35.93 21.76 -3.43
C PRO A 162 36.57 22.35 -2.18
N GLU A 163 37.76 21.85 -1.83
CA GLU A 163 38.53 22.31 -0.67
C GLU A 163 39.04 23.74 -0.85
N THR A 164 39.67 24.05 -2.02
CA THR A 164 40.17 25.41 -2.29
C THR A 164 39.07 26.44 -2.43
N ALA A 165 37.89 26.02 -2.95
CA ALA A 165 36.72 26.87 -3.09
C ALA A 165 35.90 26.98 -1.80
N ASN A 166 36.20 26.16 -0.79
CA ASN A 166 35.37 25.98 0.41
C ASN A 166 33.88 25.73 0.08
N LEU A 167 33.62 24.87 -0.90
CA LEU A 167 32.31 24.50 -1.38
C LEU A 167 32.12 22.97 -1.34
N LYS A 168 30.85 22.52 -1.29
CA LYS A 168 30.55 21.12 -1.56
C LYS A 168 30.80 20.80 -3.04
N GLY A 169 31.24 19.58 -3.34
CA GLY A 169 31.58 19.15 -4.69
C GLY A 169 30.43 19.32 -5.71
N ASP A 170 29.22 18.96 -5.33
CA ASP A 170 28.01 19.15 -6.16
C ASP A 170 27.72 20.63 -6.45
N LYS A 171 27.97 21.52 -5.49
CA LYS A 171 27.80 22.96 -5.64
C LYS A 171 28.85 23.53 -6.58
N LEU A 172 30.13 23.14 -6.42
CA LEU A 172 31.22 23.56 -7.30
C LEU A 172 30.95 23.17 -8.75
N VAL A 173 30.67 21.88 -8.98
CA VAL A 173 30.36 21.34 -10.32
C VAL A 173 29.11 22.01 -10.91
N GLY A 174 28.08 22.25 -10.09
CA GLY A 174 26.88 22.96 -10.49
C GLY A 174 27.14 24.38 -10.94
N ASN A 175 28.04 25.12 -10.27
CA ASN A 175 28.44 26.48 -10.67
C ASN A 175 29.09 26.46 -12.08
N TYR A 176 29.92 25.48 -12.37
CA TYR A 176 30.53 25.33 -13.70
C TYR A 176 29.50 24.92 -14.77
N TYR A 177 28.48 24.14 -14.39
CA TYR A 177 27.38 23.84 -15.31
C TYR A 177 26.58 25.08 -15.73
N VAL A 178 26.28 25.96 -14.77
CA VAL A 178 25.53 27.21 -15.04
C VAL A 178 26.36 28.18 -15.89
N LYS A 179 27.70 28.11 -15.80
CA LYS A 179 28.62 28.98 -16.53
C LYS A 179 28.82 28.58 -18.00
N PHE A 180 28.37 27.36 -18.41
CA PHE A 180 28.39 26.88 -19.78
C PHE A 180 27.35 27.58 -20.64
#